data_ebf1c6f3614d4fd5c4896e699a211373
#
_entry.id   ebf1c6f3614d4fd5c4896e699a211373
#
_cell.length_a   1.000
_cell.length_b   1.000
_cell.length_c   1.000
_cell.angle_alpha   90.00
_cell.angle_beta   90.00
_cell.angle_gamma   90.00
#
_symmetry.space_group_name_H-M   'P 1'
#
loop_
_entity.id
_entity.type
_entity.pdbx_description
1 polymer ?
#
loop_
_entity_poly.entity_id
_entity_poly.type
_entity_poly.pdbx_seq_one_letter_code
_entity_poly.pdbx_strand_id
1 'polypeptide(L)'
;MIEAAAYILIGGQSRRFGSPKWKARIGNETVLNRILYSCKEFETQQLVGKYRPSKYKVPFIQDKHKIQAPIIGLHTALQQSKHDWNLIISCDLPLMTNSIMDRLWGKRKTGSDVIIPVVNDMLQTTCAFYHRKLLDLCKAGIQNNMLSLNDLVRASTYIEVDFSDQTDAFLNMNTKEDLVSIKKKLL
;
A
#
# COMPACT_ATOMS: atom_id res chain seq x y z
N MET A 1 11.05 15.60 -0.80
CA MET A 1 10.41 15.11 0.45
C MET A 1 8.91 15.16 0.26
N ILE A 2 8.20 14.10 0.61
CA ILE A 2 6.74 13.96 0.51
C ILE A 2 6.14 14.20 1.90
N GLU A 3 5.39 15.28 2.06
CA GLU A 3 4.74 15.69 3.32
C GLU A 3 3.53 14.78 3.63
N ALA A 4 3.79 13.50 3.78
CA ALA A 4 2.81 12.46 4.04
C ALA A 4 3.46 11.29 4.80
N ALA A 5 2.64 10.44 5.38
CA ALA A 5 3.08 9.18 5.96
C ALA A 5 2.92 8.03 4.96
N ALA A 6 3.89 7.10 4.92
CA ALA A 6 3.79 5.85 4.17
C ALA A 6 3.50 4.69 5.14
N TYR A 7 2.41 3.97 4.91
CA TYR A 7 2.01 2.79 5.65
C TYR A 7 2.12 1.55 4.78
N ILE A 8 3.08 0.70 5.10
CA ILE A 8 3.35 -0.53 4.38
C ILE A 8 2.55 -1.67 5.03
N LEU A 9 1.59 -2.20 4.29
CA LEU A 9 0.77 -3.31 4.74
C LEU A 9 1.54 -4.61 4.59
N ILE A 10 2.00 -5.18 5.70
CA ILE A 10 2.72 -6.47 5.76
C ILE A 10 1.83 -7.62 6.26
N GLY A 11 0.56 -7.34 6.49
CA GLY A 11 -0.46 -8.32 6.83
C GLY A 11 -0.94 -9.10 5.61
N GLY A 12 -1.62 -10.22 5.87
CA GLY A 12 -2.17 -11.08 4.85
C GLY A 12 -1.75 -12.54 5.10
N GLN A 13 -2.65 -13.47 4.79
CA GLN A 13 -2.43 -14.89 5.12
C GLN A 13 -1.36 -15.55 4.24
N SER A 14 -0.96 -14.92 3.12
CA SER A 14 0.03 -15.43 2.16
C SER A 14 -0.10 -16.94 1.85
N ARG A 15 -1.34 -17.49 1.91
CA ARG A 15 -1.63 -18.95 1.81
C ARG A 15 -1.03 -19.55 0.55
N ARG A 16 -1.23 -18.89 -0.61
CA ARG A 16 -0.72 -19.37 -1.91
C ARG A 16 0.79 -19.20 -2.05
N PHE A 17 1.38 -18.24 -1.33
CA PHE A 17 2.82 -18.00 -1.35
C PHE A 17 3.59 -18.94 -0.39
N GLY A 18 2.92 -19.46 0.65
CA GLY A 18 3.48 -20.42 1.61
C GLY A 18 4.39 -19.80 2.68
N SER A 19 4.66 -18.49 2.61
CA SER A 19 5.46 -17.75 3.60
C SER A 19 5.10 -16.26 3.54
N PRO A 20 5.45 -15.45 4.56
CA PRO A 20 5.21 -14.01 4.50
C PRO A 20 5.90 -13.38 3.29
N LYS A 21 5.12 -12.79 2.38
CA LYS A 21 5.60 -12.19 1.11
C LYS A 21 6.71 -11.17 1.32
N TRP A 22 6.62 -10.36 2.37
CA TRP A 22 7.61 -9.34 2.70
C TRP A 22 9.01 -9.89 2.96
N LYS A 23 9.15 -11.20 3.31
CA LYS A 23 10.44 -11.89 3.51
C LYS A 23 11.06 -12.39 2.20
N ALA A 24 10.29 -12.49 1.12
CA ALA A 24 10.80 -12.96 -0.16
C ALA A 24 11.97 -12.09 -0.62
N ARG A 25 12.93 -12.69 -1.34
CA ARG A 25 14.13 -12.00 -1.81
C ARG A 25 14.11 -11.87 -3.32
N ILE A 26 14.52 -10.69 -3.78
CA ILE A 26 14.78 -10.37 -5.17
C ILE A 26 16.23 -9.85 -5.22
N GLY A 27 17.13 -10.64 -5.80
CA GLY A 27 18.56 -10.42 -5.65
C GLY A 27 18.98 -10.50 -4.17
N ASN A 28 19.73 -9.51 -3.73
CA ASN A 28 20.24 -9.45 -2.35
C ASN A 28 19.27 -8.78 -1.36
N GLU A 29 18.12 -8.27 -1.81
CA GLU A 29 17.20 -7.51 -0.97
C GLU A 29 15.91 -8.27 -0.70
N THR A 30 15.31 -8.01 0.47
CA THR A 30 13.95 -8.46 0.75
C THR A 30 12.94 -7.53 0.05
N VAL A 31 11.77 -8.06 -0.25
CA VAL A 31 10.66 -7.27 -0.78
C VAL A 31 10.33 -6.09 0.13
N LEU A 32 10.35 -6.30 1.46
CA LEU A 32 10.09 -5.20 2.39
C LEU A 32 11.16 -4.09 2.30
N ASN A 33 12.45 -4.44 2.16
CA ASN A 33 13.50 -3.43 1.98
C ASN A 33 13.27 -2.60 0.71
N ARG A 34 12.88 -3.25 -0.39
CA ARG A 34 12.61 -2.56 -1.66
C ARG A 34 11.45 -1.57 -1.52
N ILE A 35 10.37 -1.97 -0.85
CA ILE A 35 9.21 -1.09 -0.61
C ILE A 35 9.57 0.06 0.35
N LEU A 36 10.31 -0.21 1.42
CA LEU A 36 10.81 0.84 2.30
C LEU A 36 11.68 1.83 1.54
N TYR A 37 12.54 1.34 0.64
CA TYR A 37 13.36 2.22 -0.19
C TYR A 37 12.53 3.05 -1.17
N SER A 38 11.46 2.51 -1.76
CA SER A 38 10.55 3.27 -2.63
C SER A 38 9.79 4.38 -1.88
N CYS A 39 9.70 4.28 -0.57
CA CYS A 39 9.05 5.27 0.29
C CYS A 39 10.04 6.16 1.06
N LYS A 40 11.34 6.18 0.72
CA LYS A 40 12.38 6.88 1.48
C LYS A 40 12.20 8.41 1.56
N GLU A 41 11.47 9.00 0.62
CA GLU A 41 11.20 10.44 0.56
C GLU A 41 10.02 10.89 1.44
N PHE A 42 9.31 9.96 2.06
CA PHE A 42 8.20 10.28 2.97
C PHE A 42 8.71 10.75 4.33
N GLU A 43 8.01 11.69 4.96
CA GLU A 43 8.35 12.15 6.31
C GLU A 43 8.36 11.03 7.34
N THR A 44 7.42 10.11 7.23
CA THR A 44 7.35 8.93 8.10
C THR A 44 7.05 7.66 7.32
N GLN A 45 7.64 6.56 7.77
CA GLN A 45 7.33 5.21 7.27
C GLN A 45 6.92 4.34 8.45
N GLN A 46 5.86 3.57 8.29
CA GLN A 46 5.36 2.66 9.32
C GLN A 46 4.89 1.35 8.71
N LEU A 47 5.09 0.26 9.43
CA LEU A 47 4.57 -1.05 9.06
C LEU A 47 3.23 -1.29 9.73
N VAL A 48 2.27 -1.86 9.01
CA VAL A 48 0.96 -2.25 9.56
C VAL A 48 0.74 -3.74 9.32
N GLY A 49 0.41 -4.48 10.40
CA GLY A 49 0.18 -5.91 10.28
C GLY A 49 -0.16 -6.59 11.60
N LYS A 50 -0.29 -7.92 11.58
CA LYS A 50 -0.62 -8.72 12.78
C LYS A 50 0.58 -8.94 13.70
N TYR A 51 1.77 -9.12 13.13
CA TYR A 51 2.98 -9.48 13.86
C TYR A 51 4.14 -8.56 13.43
N ARG A 52 4.86 -8.04 14.43
CA ARG A 52 6.02 -7.18 14.23
C ARG A 52 7.19 -7.99 13.64
N PRO A 53 7.78 -7.54 12.53
CA PRO A 53 9.01 -8.14 12.01
C PRO A 53 10.21 -7.80 12.90
N SER A 54 10.78 -8.78 13.60
CA SER A 54 11.85 -8.56 14.61
C SER A 54 13.13 -7.91 14.06
N LYS A 55 13.42 -8.10 12.78
CA LYS A 55 14.65 -7.58 12.13
C LYS A 55 14.55 -6.12 11.67
N TYR A 56 13.38 -5.50 11.74
CA TYR A 56 13.15 -4.15 11.23
C TYR A 56 12.95 -3.16 12.37
N LYS A 57 13.71 -2.06 12.33
CA LYS A 57 13.59 -0.96 13.31
C LYS A 57 12.50 0.05 12.95
N VAL A 58 11.84 -0.13 11.81
CA VAL A 58 10.73 0.73 11.36
C VAL A 58 9.58 0.68 12.36
N PRO A 59 8.94 1.80 12.71
CA PRO A 59 7.76 1.81 13.55
C PRO A 59 6.70 0.84 13.04
N PHE A 60 6.01 0.18 13.98
CA PHE A 60 5.04 -0.86 13.66
C PHE A 60 3.73 -0.62 14.39
N ILE A 61 2.63 -0.67 13.67
CA ILE A 61 1.28 -0.61 14.19
C ILE A 61 0.66 -2.00 14.08
N GLN A 62 0.23 -2.52 15.22
CA GLN A 62 -0.46 -3.81 15.25
C GLN A 62 -1.92 -3.64 14.83
N ASP A 63 -2.32 -4.30 13.78
CA ASP A 63 -3.72 -4.49 13.44
C ASP A 63 -4.36 -5.52 14.37
N LYS A 64 -5.27 -5.05 15.23
CA LYS A 64 -5.97 -5.86 16.24
C LYS A 64 -7.31 -6.44 15.75
N HIS A 65 -7.78 -6.06 14.56
CA HIS A 65 -9.04 -6.56 14.02
C HIS A 65 -8.97 -8.07 13.72
N LYS A 66 -10.06 -8.79 13.96
CA LYS A 66 -10.15 -10.22 13.61
C LYS A 66 -10.24 -10.43 12.10
N ILE A 67 -10.88 -9.50 11.39
CA ILE A 67 -11.04 -9.52 9.94
C ILE A 67 -9.72 -9.14 9.27
N GLN A 68 -9.39 -9.80 8.16
CA GLN A 68 -8.24 -9.47 7.33
C GLN A 68 -8.73 -8.96 5.97
N ALA A 69 -8.70 -7.65 5.81
CA ALA A 69 -9.02 -6.98 4.55
C ALA A 69 -8.16 -5.69 4.42
N PRO A 70 -7.86 -5.23 3.20
CA PRO A 70 -7.05 -4.03 3.01
C PRO A 70 -7.64 -2.77 3.68
N ILE A 71 -8.96 -2.62 3.74
CA ILE A 71 -9.63 -1.51 4.43
C ILE A 71 -9.30 -1.47 5.93
N ILE A 72 -9.08 -2.63 6.55
CA ILE A 72 -8.68 -2.70 7.96
C ILE A 72 -7.28 -2.12 8.15
N GLY A 73 -6.37 -2.43 7.23
CA GLY A 73 -5.03 -1.83 7.22
C GLY A 73 -5.08 -0.31 7.04
N LEU A 74 -5.91 0.18 6.11
CA LEU A 74 -6.15 1.60 5.89
C LEU A 74 -6.73 2.25 7.16
N HIS A 75 -7.80 1.69 7.73
CA HIS A 75 -8.42 2.22 8.98
C HIS A 75 -7.39 2.31 10.11
N THR A 76 -6.60 1.24 10.31
CA THR A 76 -5.56 1.19 11.34
C THR A 76 -4.50 2.28 11.12
N ALA A 77 -4.10 2.51 9.87
CA ALA A 77 -3.16 3.56 9.50
C ALA A 77 -3.74 4.95 9.77
N LEU A 78 -4.92 5.25 9.24
CA LEU A 78 -5.56 6.57 9.39
C LEU A 78 -5.86 6.93 10.85
N GLN A 79 -6.21 5.94 11.70
CA GLN A 79 -6.47 6.14 13.11
C GLN A 79 -5.22 6.60 13.88
N GLN A 80 -4.03 6.18 13.45
CA GLN A 80 -2.75 6.50 14.10
C GLN A 80 -2.01 7.67 13.42
N SER A 81 -2.44 8.07 12.23
CA SER A 81 -1.75 9.10 11.47
C SER A 81 -1.92 10.49 12.06
N LYS A 82 -0.85 11.27 11.99
CA LYS A 82 -0.83 12.71 12.26
C LYS A 82 -0.81 13.54 10.96
N HIS A 83 -0.67 12.89 9.80
CA HIS A 83 -0.62 13.53 8.49
C HIS A 83 -2.00 13.52 7.83
N ASP A 84 -2.30 14.58 7.09
CA ASP A 84 -3.52 14.64 6.29
C ASP A 84 -3.52 13.60 5.18
N TRP A 85 -2.37 13.43 4.51
CA TRP A 85 -2.21 12.45 3.43
C TRP A 85 -1.40 11.25 3.87
N ASN A 86 -1.86 10.06 3.44
CA ASN A 86 -1.31 8.79 3.86
C ASN A 86 -1.22 7.86 2.67
N LEU A 87 0.00 7.46 2.28
CA LEU A 87 0.18 6.38 1.32
C LEU A 87 -0.13 5.05 2.00
N ILE A 88 -1.00 4.28 1.39
CA ILE A 88 -1.18 2.86 1.71
C ILE A 88 -0.52 2.05 0.60
N ILE A 89 0.45 1.23 0.96
CA ILE A 89 1.13 0.36 0.01
C ILE A 89 1.21 -1.07 0.51
N SER A 90 0.83 -2.03 -0.33
CA SER A 90 0.93 -3.46 -0.02
C SER A 90 2.36 -3.98 -0.27
N CYS A 91 2.78 -4.93 0.57
CA CYS A 91 4.08 -5.60 0.39
C CYS A 91 4.11 -6.63 -0.77
N ASP A 92 3.11 -6.69 -1.61
CA ASP A 92 3.10 -7.54 -2.81
C ASP A 92 3.41 -6.80 -4.12
N LEU A 93 3.85 -5.55 -4.03
CA LEU A 93 4.27 -4.71 -5.16
C LEU A 93 5.79 -4.45 -5.17
N PRO A 94 6.62 -5.47 -5.40
CA PRO A 94 8.07 -5.38 -5.17
C PRO A 94 8.84 -4.52 -6.17
N LEU A 95 8.20 -4.07 -7.25
CA LEU A 95 8.81 -3.25 -8.31
C LEU A 95 8.47 -1.75 -8.19
N MET A 96 7.82 -1.34 -7.10
CA MET A 96 7.54 0.07 -6.83
C MET A 96 8.80 0.91 -6.71
N THR A 97 8.73 2.15 -7.21
CA THR A 97 9.84 3.10 -7.22
C THR A 97 9.45 4.45 -6.59
N ASN A 98 10.44 5.23 -6.19
CA ASN A 98 10.23 6.60 -5.72
C ASN A 98 9.53 7.48 -6.78
N SER A 99 9.90 7.33 -8.06
CA SER A 99 9.33 8.15 -9.14
C SER A 99 7.81 7.97 -9.29
N ILE A 100 7.30 6.76 -9.02
CA ILE A 100 5.85 6.50 -8.98
C ILE A 100 5.20 7.28 -7.82
N MET A 101 5.83 7.25 -6.64
CA MET A 101 5.33 7.98 -5.47
C MET A 101 5.33 9.50 -5.70
N ASP A 102 6.38 10.04 -6.30
CA ASP A 102 6.48 11.46 -6.64
C ASP A 102 5.44 11.86 -7.68
N ARG A 103 5.23 11.04 -8.72
CA ARG A 103 4.22 11.27 -9.75
C ARG A 103 2.81 11.29 -9.17
N LEU A 104 2.49 10.35 -8.29
CA LEU A 104 1.21 10.34 -7.57
C LEU A 104 1.05 11.58 -6.68
N TRP A 105 2.06 11.86 -5.85
CA TRP A 105 2.02 12.99 -4.93
C TRP A 105 1.85 14.33 -5.64
N GLY A 106 2.48 14.49 -6.80
CA GLY A 106 2.36 15.67 -7.65
C GLY A 106 0.97 15.92 -8.24
N LYS A 107 0.06 14.94 -8.18
CA LYS A 107 -1.31 15.04 -8.71
C LYS A 107 -2.36 15.43 -7.68
N ARG A 108 -1.96 15.62 -6.41
CA ARG A 108 -2.91 16.04 -5.37
C ARG A 108 -3.57 17.37 -5.71
N LYS A 109 -4.88 17.47 -5.42
CA LYS A 109 -5.67 18.69 -5.62
C LYS A 109 -6.53 18.94 -4.38
N THR A 110 -6.80 20.20 -4.10
CA THR A 110 -7.74 20.60 -3.05
C THR A 110 -9.11 19.94 -3.29
N GLY A 111 -9.69 19.37 -2.23
CA GLY A 111 -11.01 18.73 -2.29
C GLY A 111 -10.99 17.24 -2.64
N SER A 112 -9.85 16.66 -3.08
CA SER A 112 -9.77 15.22 -3.28
C SER A 112 -9.59 14.46 -1.95
N ASP A 113 -10.09 13.22 -1.93
CA ASP A 113 -10.00 12.29 -0.80
C ASP A 113 -8.97 11.20 -1.04
N VAL A 114 -8.80 10.82 -2.31
CA VAL A 114 -7.91 9.74 -2.75
C VAL A 114 -7.15 10.17 -4.01
N ILE A 115 -5.88 9.78 -4.10
CA ILE A 115 -5.08 9.87 -5.33
C ILE A 115 -4.64 8.44 -5.65
N ILE A 116 -5.09 7.91 -6.77
CA ILE A 116 -5.01 6.49 -7.07
C ILE A 116 -4.41 6.20 -8.45
N PRO A 117 -3.45 5.28 -8.56
CA PRO A 117 -2.98 4.82 -9.85
C PRO A 117 -4.06 4.02 -10.58
N VAL A 118 -4.12 4.22 -11.89
CA VAL A 118 -4.86 3.38 -12.83
C VAL A 118 -3.88 2.69 -13.75
N VAL A 119 -4.03 1.38 -13.91
CA VAL A 119 -3.24 0.55 -14.82
C VAL A 119 -4.19 -0.36 -15.58
N ASN A 120 -4.22 -0.26 -16.89
CA ASN A 120 -5.15 -1.03 -17.74
C ASN A 120 -6.60 -0.94 -17.22
N ASP A 121 -7.09 0.27 -17.00
CA ASP A 121 -8.44 0.61 -16.48
C ASP A 121 -8.75 0.05 -15.08
N MET A 122 -7.72 -0.43 -14.35
CA MET A 122 -7.88 -0.98 -13.01
C MET A 122 -7.29 -0.05 -11.94
N LEU A 123 -8.11 0.31 -10.95
CA LEU A 123 -7.69 1.08 -9.77
C LEU A 123 -6.74 0.25 -8.89
N GLN A 124 -5.58 0.84 -8.54
CA GLN A 124 -4.56 0.20 -7.69
C GLN A 124 -4.74 0.61 -6.23
N THR A 125 -5.81 0.15 -5.61
CA THR A 125 -6.25 0.60 -4.27
C THR A 125 -5.26 0.29 -3.14
N THR A 126 -4.36 -0.67 -3.33
CA THR A 126 -3.31 -1.01 -2.35
C THR A 126 -1.97 -0.32 -2.65
N CYS A 127 -1.98 0.71 -3.50
CA CYS A 127 -0.86 1.63 -3.73
C CYS A 127 -1.43 3.02 -4.03
N ALA A 128 -2.07 3.67 -3.05
CA ALA A 128 -2.75 4.95 -3.25
C ALA A 128 -2.60 5.86 -2.03
N PHE A 129 -2.73 7.17 -2.25
CA PHE A 129 -2.82 8.13 -1.16
C PHE A 129 -4.26 8.30 -0.73
N TYR A 130 -4.48 8.25 0.58
CA TYR A 130 -5.76 8.44 1.23
C TYR A 130 -5.70 9.61 2.20
N HIS A 131 -6.65 10.54 2.08
CA HIS A 131 -6.76 11.65 3.02
C HIS A 131 -7.34 11.17 4.35
N ARG A 132 -6.82 11.68 5.47
CA ARG A 132 -7.22 11.27 6.82
C ARG A 132 -8.71 11.45 7.10
N LYS A 133 -9.39 12.39 6.43
CA LYS A 133 -10.84 12.59 6.57
C LYS A 133 -11.69 11.36 6.19
N LEU A 134 -11.12 10.37 5.50
CA LEU A 134 -11.77 9.10 5.19
C LEU A 134 -11.90 8.14 6.38
N LEU A 135 -11.35 8.49 7.56
CA LEU A 135 -11.36 7.62 8.74
C LEU A 135 -12.78 7.18 9.13
N ASP A 136 -13.73 8.12 9.18
CA ASP A 136 -15.12 7.81 9.57
C ASP A 136 -15.82 6.96 8.49
N LEU A 137 -15.55 7.22 7.21
CA LEU A 137 -16.08 6.41 6.11
C LEU A 137 -15.52 4.97 6.17
N CYS A 138 -14.23 4.80 6.45
CA CYS A 138 -13.62 3.48 6.68
C CYS A 138 -14.30 2.76 7.85
N LYS A 139 -14.49 3.45 8.97
CA LYS A 139 -15.14 2.88 10.16
C LYS A 139 -16.57 2.42 9.85
N ALA A 140 -17.36 3.25 9.19
CA ALA A 140 -18.72 2.91 8.77
C ALA A 140 -18.74 1.70 7.81
N GLY A 141 -17.83 1.66 6.83
CA GLY A 141 -17.67 0.52 5.92
C GLY A 141 -17.39 -0.78 6.67
N ILE A 142 -16.47 -0.77 7.63
CA ILE A 142 -16.14 -1.95 8.42
C ILE A 142 -17.33 -2.41 9.27
N GLN A 143 -18.06 -1.50 9.90
CA GLN A 143 -19.25 -1.81 10.70
C GLN A 143 -20.38 -2.45 9.87
N ASN A 144 -20.52 -2.03 8.61
CA ASN A 144 -21.51 -2.55 7.66
C ASN A 144 -21.00 -3.75 6.84
N ASN A 145 -19.85 -4.33 7.20
CA ASN A 145 -19.19 -5.42 6.48
C ASN A 145 -18.85 -5.12 5.01
N MET A 146 -18.74 -3.84 4.65
CA MET A 146 -18.24 -3.37 3.36
C MET A 146 -16.71 -3.26 3.42
N LEU A 147 -16.03 -4.32 3.04
CA LEU A 147 -14.59 -4.49 3.26
C LEU A 147 -13.71 -4.17 2.03
N SER A 148 -14.32 -3.70 0.95
CA SER A 148 -13.66 -3.40 -0.31
C SER A 148 -13.09 -1.97 -0.31
N LEU A 149 -11.79 -1.83 -0.61
CA LEU A 149 -11.20 -0.51 -0.88
C LEU A 149 -11.73 0.12 -2.17
N ASN A 150 -12.12 -0.69 -3.16
CA ASN A 150 -12.74 -0.16 -4.38
C ASN A 150 -14.05 0.56 -4.06
N ASP A 151 -14.89 -0.02 -3.20
CA ASP A 151 -16.15 0.59 -2.80
C ASP A 151 -15.93 1.88 -2.01
N LEU A 152 -14.93 1.89 -1.12
CA LEU A 152 -14.51 3.10 -0.38
C LEU A 152 -14.08 4.22 -1.36
N VAL A 153 -13.23 3.89 -2.33
CA VAL A 153 -12.74 4.87 -3.33
C VAL A 153 -13.92 5.41 -4.14
N ARG A 154 -14.80 4.55 -4.63
CA ARG A 154 -15.99 4.97 -5.41
C ARG A 154 -16.98 5.81 -4.61
N ALA A 155 -17.01 5.67 -3.29
CA ALA A 155 -17.82 6.49 -2.38
C ALA A 155 -17.13 7.80 -1.96
N SER A 156 -15.94 8.09 -2.47
CA SER A 156 -15.12 9.28 -2.15
C SER A 156 -14.82 10.11 -3.39
N THR A 157 -14.28 11.32 -3.21
CA THR A 157 -13.76 12.12 -4.31
C THR A 157 -12.32 11.70 -4.62
N TYR A 158 -12.07 11.11 -5.78
CA TYR A 158 -10.73 10.61 -6.11
C TYR A 158 -10.19 11.17 -7.43
N ILE A 159 -8.87 11.15 -7.53
CA ILE A 159 -8.10 11.52 -8.72
C ILE A 159 -7.40 10.28 -9.24
N GLU A 160 -7.69 9.94 -10.49
CA GLU A 160 -6.99 8.89 -11.21
C GLU A 160 -5.69 9.42 -11.81
N VAL A 161 -4.63 8.63 -11.69
CA VAL A 161 -3.34 8.90 -12.31
C VAL A 161 -2.99 7.70 -13.18
N ASP A 162 -2.97 7.89 -14.48
CA ASP A 162 -2.64 6.84 -15.45
C ASP A 162 -1.17 6.42 -15.33
N PHE A 163 -0.93 5.12 -15.23
CA PHE A 163 0.38 4.46 -15.22
C PHE A 163 0.48 3.34 -16.26
N SER A 164 -0.25 3.45 -17.37
CA SER A 164 -0.20 2.49 -18.47
C SER A 164 1.20 2.42 -19.12
N ASP A 165 2.02 3.45 -18.92
CA ASP A 165 3.43 3.51 -19.30
C ASP A 165 4.38 2.77 -18.33
N GLN A 166 3.91 2.33 -17.16
CA GLN A 166 4.71 1.70 -16.09
C GLN A 166 4.01 0.46 -15.48
N THR A 167 3.31 -0.32 -16.30
CA THR A 167 2.50 -1.47 -15.84
C THR A 167 3.29 -2.48 -15.01
N ASP A 168 4.56 -2.68 -15.33
CA ASP A 168 5.44 -3.63 -14.63
C ASP A 168 5.61 -3.30 -13.14
N ALA A 169 5.62 -2.02 -12.79
CA ALA A 169 5.76 -1.61 -11.40
C ALA A 169 4.59 -2.07 -10.51
N PHE A 170 3.42 -2.29 -11.10
CA PHE A 170 2.20 -2.72 -10.42
C PHE A 170 1.96 -4.23 -10.46
N LEU A 171 2.96 -5.02 -10.88
CA LEU A 171 2.86 -6.47 -10.85
C LEU A 171 2.79 -6.99 -9.41
N ASN A 172 1.69 -7.66 -9.12
CA ASN A 172 1.47 -8.29 -7.82
C ASN A 172 2.23 -9.62 -7.70
N MET A 173 2.91 -9.80 -6.57
CA MET A 173 3.56 -11.04 -6.18
C MET A 173 2.64 -11.86 -5.28
N ASN A 174 1.77 -12.68 -5.85
CA ASN A 174 0.80 -13.49 -5.10
C ASN A 174 1.24 -14.93 -4.90
N THR A 175 2.03 -15.47 -5.82
CA THR A 175 2.54 -16.85 -5.84
C THR A 175 4.07 -16.88 -5.95
N LYS A 176 4.68 -18.07 -5.82
CA LYS A 176 6.11 -18.25 -6.08
C LYS A 176 6.46 -18.10 -7.56
N GLU A 177 5.53 -18.43 -8.43
CA GLU A 177 5.64 -18.28 -9.89
C GLU A 177 5.70 -16.79 -10.25
N ASP A 178 4.86 -15.94 -9.59
CA ASP A 178 4.93 -14.49 -9.77
C ASP A 178 6.32 -13.96 -9.37
N LEU A 179 6.86 -14.43 -8.24
CA LEU A 179 8.21 -14.05 -7.80
C LEU A 179 9.28 -14.42 -8.85
N VAL A 180 9.18 -15.60 -9.46
CA VAL A 180 10.12 -16.01 -10.52
C VAL A 180 10.00 -15.10 -11.75
N SER A 181 8.77 -14.78 -12.17
CA SER A 181 8.50 -13.88 -13.30
C SER A 181 9.02 -12.46 -13.05
N ILE A 182 8.80 -11.94 -11.84
CA ILE A 182 9.31 -10.63 -11.41
C ILE A 182 10.84 -10.59 -11.41
N LYS A 183 11.50 -11.66 -10.94
CA LYS A 183 12.98 -11.73 -10.95
C LYS A 183 13.55 -11.68 -12.37
N LYS A 184 12.89 -12.32 -13.35
CA LYS A 184 13.31 -12.30 -14.76
C LYS A 184 13.24 -10.91 -15.39
N LYS A 185 12.33 -10.04 -14.93
CA LYS A 185 12.21 -8.66 -15.43
C LYS A 185 13.30 -7.71 -14.89
N LEU A 186 14.04 -8.13 -13.89
CA LEU A 186 15.11 -7.32 -13.27
C LEU A 186 16.51 -7.77 -13.68
N LEU A 187 16.62 -8.80 -14.53
CA LEU A 187 17.85 -9.27 -15.17
C LEU A 187 18.00 -8.66 -16.56
#